data_e76fabc07676aec8038744773a390f72
#
_entry.id   e76fabc07676aec8038744773a390f72
#
_cell.length_a   1.000
_cell.length_b   1.000
_cell.length_c   1.000
_cell.angle_alpha   90.00
_cell.angle_beta   90.00
_cell.angle_gamma   90.00
#
_symmetry.space_group_name_H-M   'P 1'
#
loop_
_entity.id
_entity.type
_entity.pdbx_description
1 polymer ?
#
loop_
_entity_poly.entity_id
_entity_poly.type
_entity_poly.pdbx_seq_one_letter_code
_entity_poly.pdbx_strand_id
1 'polypeptide(L)'
;MDKMISDYELITRFIKGDECCFDELISRHKNKIFSYISLYIRDQALVEDIFQDTFLKVIQSVKSGKYSDNGKFLSWVMRIAHNLIIDNFRRIKQLNVISNDGCDTDLFNASKLSDTNIEDDCIRKQIKKDIRTMIGSLPDDQREVVMLRHYADMSFKEIADITGVSINTALGRMRYALINLRKMMEEKKICLTLS
;
A
#
# COMPACT_ATOMS: atom_id res chain seq x y z
N MET A 1 -21.70 23.68 -0.66
CA MET A 1 -20.64 22.88 -0.02
C MET A 1 -21.17 21.46 0.08
N ASP A 2 -20.81 20.62 -0.88
CA ASP A 2 -21.17 19.20 -0.81
C ASP A 2 -20.43 18.57 0.36
N LYS A 3 -21.20 18.12 1.34
CA LYS A 3 -20.68 17.42 2.51
C LYS A 3 -20.15 16.07 2.02
N MET A 4 -18.83 15.91 1.92
CA MET A 4 -18.25 14.63 1.52
C MET A 4 -18.81 13.54 2.43
N ILE A 5 -19.52 12.58 1.82
CA ILE A 5 -20.12 11.44 2.50
C ILE A 5 -18.97 10.62 3.12
N SER A 6 -19.11 10.22 4.38
CA SER A 6 -18.10 9.40 5.07
C SER A 6 -18.06 7.97 4.52
N ASP A 7 -16.90 7.30 4.65
CA ASP A 7 -16.77 5.90 4.25
C ASP A 7 -17.79 5.01 4.99
N TYR A 8 -18.05 5.31 6.27
CA TYR A 8 -19.09 4.64 7.06
C TYR A 8 -20.47 4.73 6.43
N GLU A 9 -20.86 5.92 5.99
CA GLU A 9 -22.17 6.14 5.37
C GLU A 9 -22.26 5.44 4.02
N LEU A 10 -21.19 5.47 3.21
CA LEU A 10 -21.14 4.75 1.94
C LEU A 10 -21.28 3.24 2.13
N ILE A 11 -20.59 2.66 3.11
CA ILE A 11 -20.69 1.23 3.45
C ILE A 11 -22.13 0.90 3.93
N THR A 12 -22.71 1.75 4.78
CA THR A 12 -24.07 1.54 5.28
C THR A 12 -25.10 1.53 4.15
N ARG A 13 -24.95 2.43 3.17
CA ARG A 13 -25.83 2.49 1.99
C ARG A 13 -25.60 1.28 1.07
N PHE A 14 -24.34 0.87 0.88
CA PHE A 14 -24.01 -0.31 0.10
C PHE A 14 -24.63 -1.60 0.68
N ILE A 15 -24.61 -1.78 2.00
CA ILE A 15 -25.27 -2.91 2.68
C ILE A 15 -26.79 -2.89 2.45
N LYS A 16 -27.40 -1.71 2.29
CA LYS A 16 -28.82 -1.54 1.98
C LYS A 16 -29.19 -1.73 0.51
N GLY A 17 -28.20 -2.03 -0.35
CA GLY A 17 -28.39 -2.32 -1.77
C GLY A 17 -28.00 -1.21 -2.75
N ASP A 18 -27.43 -0.09 -2.29
CA ASP A 18 -26.95 0.98 -3.16
C ASP A 18 -25.52 0.66 -3.63
N GLU A 19 -25.43 0.02 -4.79
CA GLU A 19 -24.12 -0.42 -5.36
C GLU A 19 -23.23 0.76 -5.77
N CYS A 20 -23.81 1.91 -6.17
CA CYS A 20 -23.03 3.10 -6.55
C CYS A 20 -22.14 3.61 -5.40
N CYS A 21 -22.57 3.41 -4.14
CA CYS A 21 -21.78 3.79 -2.99
C CYS A 21 -20.49 3.01 -2.86
N PHE A 22 -20.43 1.76 -3.36
CA PHE A 22 -19.21 0.97 -3.38
C PHE A 22 -18.23 1.43 -4.45
N ASP A 23 -18.74 1.82 -5.62
CA ASP A 23 -17.90 2.40 -6.69
C ASP A 23 -17.21 3.68 -6.23
N GLU A 24 -17.92 4.51 -5.47
CA GLU A 24 -17.34 5.71 -4.85
C GLU A 24 -16.23 5.35 -3.84
N LEU A 25 -16.43 4.33 -3.00
CA LEU A 25 -15.40 3.85 -2.07
C LEU A 25 -14.15 3.34 -2.81
N ILE A 26 -14.35 2.55 -3.87
CA ILE A 26 -13.26 2.09 -4.73
C ILE A 26 -12.54 3.30 -5.32
N SER A 27 -13.26 4.23 -5.94
CA SER A 27 -12.68 5.41 -6.61
C SER A 27 -11.84 6.24 -5.65
N ARG A 28 -12.28 6.39 -4.40
CA ARG A 28 -11.61 7.15 -3.34
C ARG A 28 -10.29 6.52 -2.89
N HIS A 29 -10.23 5.19 -2.81
CA HIS A 29 -9.12 4.49 -2.21
C HIS A 29 -8.23 3.73 -3.21
N LYS A 30 -8.70 3.49 -4.46
CA LYS A 30 -8.00 2.68 -5.47
C LYS A 30 -6.53 3.03 -5.65
N ASN A 31 -6.21 4.33 -5.77
CA ASN A 31 -4.86 4.77 -6.06
C ASN A 31 -3.87 4.43 -4.92
N LYS A 32 -4.33 4.51 -3.67
CA LYS A 32 -3.51 4.17 -2.50
C LYS A 32 -3.27 2.66 -2.43
N ILE A 33 -4.33 1.88 -2.62
CA ILE A 33 -4.27 0.41 -2.57
C ILE A 33 -3.43 -0.13 -3.74
N PHE A 34 -3.66 0.37 -4.95
CA PHE A 34 -2.90 -0.02 -6.12
C PHE A 34 -1.42 0.31 -5.99
N SER A 35 -1.09 1.54 -5.53
CA SER A 35 0.30 1.94 -5.28
C SER A 35 0.96 1.06 -4.21
N TYR A 36 0.22 0.65 -3.18
CA TYR A 36 0.72 -0.24 -2.15
C TYR A 36 1.07 -1.62 -2.72
N ILE A 37 0.16 -2.25 -3.47
CA ILE A 37 0.40 -3.57 -4.10
C ILE A 37 1.59 -3.49 -5.07
N SER A 38 1.66 -2.44 -5.90
CA SER A 38 2.74 -2.22 -6.89
C SER A 38 4.13 -2.04 -6.28
N LEU A 39 4.24 -1.79 -4.98
CA LEU A 39 5.53 -1.74 -4.30
C LEU A 39 6.10 -3.12 -3.98
N TYR A 40 5.24 -4.11 -3.87
CA TYR A 40 5.65 -5.49 -3.58
C TYR A 40 5.72 -6.36 -4.84
N ILE A 41 4.96 -6.01 -5.87
CA ILE A 41 4.78 -6.82 -7.06
C ILE A 41 5.10 -5.99 -8.30
N ARG A 42 5.96 -6.53 -9.18
CA ARG A 42 6.39 -5.87 -10.42
C ARG A 42 5.47 -6.18 -11.59
N ASP A 43 4.94 -7.40 -11.62
CA ASP A 43 4.07 -7.84 -12.70
C ASP A 43 2.74 -7.11 -12.61
N GLN A 44 2.45 -6.28 -13.61
CA GLN A 44 1.26 -5.46 -13.68
C GLN A 44 -0.02 -6.30 -13.66
N ALA A 45 -0.02 -7.44 -14.37
CA ALA A 45 -1.18 -8.34 -14.39
C ALA A 45 -1.46 -8.91 -12.98
N LEU A 46 -0.41 -9.32 -12.28
CA LEU A 46 -0.55 -9.81 -10.91
C LEU A 46 -0.96 -8.72 -9.92
N VAL A 47 -0.52 -7.47 -10.13
CA VAL A 47 -0.98 -6.31 -9.33
C VAL A 47 -2.49 -6.13 -9.50
N GLU A 48 -2.98 -6.19 -10.74
CA GLU A 48 -4.40 -6.05 -11.06
C GLU A 48 -5.23 -7.20 -10.47
N ASP A 49 -4.73 -8.43 -10.55
CA ASP A 49 -5.38 -9.60 -9.96
C ASP A 49 -5.52 -9.47 -8.44
N ILE A 50 -4.43 -9.13 -7.74
CA ILE A 50 -4.46 -8.95 -6.27
C ILE A 50 -5.34 -7.77 -5.89
N PHE A 51 -5.36 -6.71 -6.68
CA PHE A 51 -6.25 -5.58 -6.47
C PHE A 51 -7.73 -6.00 -6.57
N GLN A 52 -8.10 -6.75 -7.61
CA GLN A 52 -9.45 -7.28 -7.78
C GLN A 52 -9.83 -8.23 -6.65
N ASP A 53 -8.97 -9.19 -6.31
CA ASP A 53 -9.16 -10.12 -5.21
C ASP A 53 -9.35 -9.41 -3.86
N THR A 54 -8.63 -8.31 -3.64
CA THR A 54 -8.78 -7.47 -2.45
C THR A 54 -10.22 -6.95 -2.35
N PHE A 55 -10.75 -6.35 -3.42
CA PHE A 55 -12.10 -5.80 -3.39
C PHE A 55 -13.18 -6.88 -3.37
N LEU A 56 -12.98 -8.03 -4.01
CA LEU A 56 -13.89 -9.17 -3.88
C LEU A 56 -14.01 -9.64 -2.43
N LYS A 57 -12.87 -9.76 -1.72
CA LYS A 57 -12.88 -10.10 -0.28
C LYS A 57 -13.51 -9.00 0.58
N VAL A 58 -13.32 -7.73 0.23
CA VAL A 58 -13.98 -6.58 0.89
C VAL A 58 -15.49 -6.70 0.76
N ILE A 59 -16.01 -6.88 -0.48
CA ILE A 59 -17.45 -7.03 -0.74
C ILE A 59 -18.04 -8.19 0.06
N GLN A 60 -17.39 -9.36 0.00
CA GLN A 60 -17.84 -10.56 0.72
C GLN A 60 -17.88 -10.32 2.24
N SER A 61 -16.86 -9.67 2.78
CA SER A 61 -16.79 -9.39 4.23
C SER A 61 -17.81 -8.37 4.68
N VAL A 62 -18.06 -7.33 3.87
CA VAL A 62 -19.08 -6.31 4.17
C VAL A 62 -20.49 -6.92 4.09
N LYS A 63 -20.80 -7.66 2.99
CA LYS A 63 -22.13 -8.30 2.80
C LYS A 63 -22.40 -9.41 3.83
N SER A 64 -21.36 -10.10 4.33
CA SER A 64 -21.50 -11.13 5.37
C SER A 64 -21.55 -10.58 6.81
N GLY A 65 -21.49 -9.25 6.98
CA GLY A 65 -21.51 -8.61 8.31
C GLY A 65 -20.25 -8.81 9.14
N LYS A 66 -19.15 -9.33 8.53
CA LYS A 66 -17.86 -9.53 9.20
C LYS A 66 -17.06 -8.24 9.36
N TYR A 67 -17.43 -7.20 8.62
CA TYR A 67 -16.82 -5.89 8.74
C TYR A 67 -17.48 -5.12 9.88
N SER A 68 -16.68 -4.71 10.87
CA SER A 68 -17.08 -3.76 11.90
C SER A 68 -16.37 -2.43 11.63
N ASP A 69 -17.16 -1.40 11.35
CA ASP A 69 -16.60 -0.09 11.04
C ASP A 69 -16.12 0.63 12.31
N ASN A 70 -14.79 0.76 12.40
CA ASN A 70 -14.11 1.53 13.43
C ASN A 70 -13.58 2.88 12.89
N GLY A 71 -14.14 3.38 11.77
CA GLY A 71 -13.66 4.59 11.08
C GLY A 71 -12.31 4.41 10.36
N LYS A 72 -11.88 3.16 10.11
CA LYS A 72 -10.57 2.84 9.52
C LYS A 72 -10.70 1.91 8.32
N PHE A 73 -11.63 2.19 7.43
CA PHE A 73 -11.90 1.36 6.26
C PHE A 73 -10.62 1.09 5.43
N LEU A 74 -9.87 2.14 5.09
CA LEU A 74 -8.65 1.99 4.30
C LEU A 74 -7.62 1.07 4.96
N SER A 75 -7.38 1.23 6.27
CA SER A 75 -6.44 0.37 7.01
C SER A 75 -6.87 -1.09 6.98
N TRP A 76 -8.17 -1.35 7.09
CA TRP A 76 -8.71 -2.69 7.02
C TRP A 76 -8.58 -3.31 5.62
N VAL A 77 -8.86 -2.54 4.55
CA VAL A 77 -8.65 -2.99 3.16
C VAL A 77 -7.17 -3.27 2.89
N MET A 78 -6.27 -2.40 3.38
CA MET A 78 -4.82 -2.60 3.24
C MET A 78 -4.35 -3.89 3.94
N ARG A 79 -4.95 -4.25 5.07
CA ARG A 79 -4.66 -5.54 5.74
C ARG A 79 -5.05 -6.73 4.86
N ILE A 80 -6.19 -6.64 4.17
CA ILE A 80 -6.63 -7.69 3.22
C ILE A 80 -5.63 -7.79 2.06
N ALA A 81 -5.26 -6.65 1.46
CA ALA A 81 -4.28 -6.61 0.38
C ALA A 81 -2.91 -7.17 0.81
N HIS A 82 -2.42 -6.78 1.99
CA HIS A 82 -1.16 -7.29 2.54
C HIS A 82 -1.18 -8.82 2.69
N ASN A 83 -2.24 -9.37 3.27
CA ASN A 83 -2.37 -10.82 3.43
C ASN A 83 -2.37 -11.54 2.07
N LEU A 84 -3.05 -10.99 1.05
CA LEU A 84 -3.02 -11.55 -0.30
C LEU A 84 -1.63 -11.53 -0.92
N ILE A 85 -0.87 -10.44 -0.73
CA ILE A 85 0.52 -10.33 -1.19
C ILE A 85 1.38 -11.40 -0.52
N ILE A 86 1.31 -11.53 0.80
CA ILE A 86 2.08 -12.53 1.54
C ILE A 86 1.69 -13.95 1.15
N ASP A 87 0.40 -14.23 0.97
CA ASP A 87 -0.07 -15.56 0.52
C ASP A 87 0.43 -15.87 -0.89
N ASN A 88 0.46 -14.88 -1.79
CA ASN A 88 1.04 -15.04 -3.12
C ASN A 88 2.54 -15.39 -3.05
N PHE A 89 3.33 -14.69 -2.25
CA PHE A 89 4.76 -15.00 -2.07
C PHE A 89 4.98 -16.39 -1.47
N ARG A 90 4.16 -16.81 -0.51
CA ARG A 90 4.21 -18.18 0.03
C ARG A 90 3.95 -19.23 -1.03
N ARG A 91 2.95 -19.01 -1.90
CA ARG A 91 2.64 -19.92 -3.02
C ARG A 91 3.79 -20.02 -4.01
N ILE A 92 4.38 -18.88 -4.41
CA ILE A 92 5.54 -18.86 -5.32
C ILE A 92 6.72 -19.61 -4.71
N LYS A 93 7.01 -19.38 -3.43
CA LYS A 93 8.09 -20.07 -2.73
C LYS A 93 7.87 -21.58 -2.65
N GLN A 94 6.64 -22.02 -2.41
CA GLN A 94 6.30 -23.45 -2.40
C GLN A 94 6.46 -24.09 -3.77
N LEU A 95 6.08 -23.41 -4.85
CA LEU A 95 6.26 -23.88 -6.21
C LEU A 95 7.75 -23.99 -6.59
N ASN A 96 8.57 -23.01 -6.18
CA ASN A 96 10.00 -22.99 -6.43
C ASN A 96 10.77 -24.07 -5.62
N VAL A 97 10.27 -24.51 -4.47
CA VAL A 97 10.85 -25.63 -3.70
C VAL A 97 10.62 -26.98 -4.41
N ILE A 98 9.57 -27.08 -5.24
CA ILE A 98 9.28 -28.28 -6.02
C ILE A 98 10.11 -28.31 -7.31
N SER A 99 10.52 -27.15 -7.84
CA SER A 99 11.46 -27.02 -8.96
C SER A 99 12.86 -26.80 -8.40
N ASN A 100 13.67 -27.84 -8.41
CA ASN A 100 15.07 -27.85 -7.95
C ASN A 100 15.93 -26.99 -8.87
N ASP A 101 15.84 -25.65 -8.77
CA ASP A 101 16.83 -24.73 -9.32
C ASP A 101 16.88 -23.46 -8.46
N GLY A 102 18.06 -23.28 -7.83
CA GLY A 102 18.33 -22.15 -6.96
C GLY A 102 18.36 -20.85 -7.76
N CYS A 103 17.31 -20.08 -7.63
CA CYS A 103 17.33 -18.66 -7.96
C CYS A 103 16.78 -17.92 -6.74
N ASP A 104 17.67 -17.28 -5.98
CA ASP A 104 17.34 -16.24 -5.04
C ASP A 104 16.71 -15.10 -5.84
N THR A 105 15.40 -15.15 -5.98
CA THR A 105 14.63 -14.04 -6.54
C THR A 105 14.53 -12.97 -5.46
N ASP A 106 15.30 -11.91 -5.65
CA ASP A 106 15.08 -10.60 -5.03
C ASP A 106 13.64 -10.16 -5.36
N LEU A 107 12.72 -10.45 -4.43
CA LEU A 107 11.27 -10.27 -4.60
C LEU A 107 10.84 -8.81 -4.55
N PHE A 108 11.78 -7.89 -4.30
CA PHE A 108 11.51 -6.48 -4.10
C PHE A 108 12.36 -5.60 -4.99
N ASN A 109 11.91 -5.31 -6.18
CA ASN A 109 12.56 -4.31 -7.01
C ASN A 109 11.55 -3.39 -7.69
N ALA A 110 11.62 -2.11 -7.36
CA ALA A 110 10.65 -1.09 -7.74
C ALA A 110 10.51 -0.90 -9.26
N SER A 111 9.29 -0.93 -9.76
CA SER A 111 8.90 -0.61 -11.13
C SER A 111 8.72 0.88 -11.32
N LYS A 112 9.17 1.39 -12.48
CA LYS A 112 8.96 2.75 -12.95
C LYS A 112 7.51 2.92 -13.38
N LEU A 113 6.79 3.88 -12.82
CA LEU A 113 5.49 4.35 -13.33
C LEU A 113 5.68 5.61 -14.16
N SER A 114 5.21 5.59 -15.39
CA SER A 114 5.07 6.68 -16.37
C SER A 114 3.70 7.36 -16.18
N ASP A 115 3.36 8.53 -16.49
CA ASP A 115 3.72 9.87 -16.87
C ASP A 115 2.43 10.66 -17.16
N THR A 116 2.35 11.92 -16.98
CA THR A 116 1.97 13.01 -17.91
C THR A 116 1.59 14.33 -17.22
N ASN A 117 2.31 15.34 -17.65
CA ASN A 117 2.08 16.73 -18.03
C ASN A 117 1.79 17.89 -17.05
N ILE A 118 2.62 18.89 -17.22
CA ILE A 118 2.66 20.36 -17.28
C ILE A 118 3.38 21.05 -16.10
N GLU A 119 4.17 22.08 -16.32
CA GLU A 119 5.36 22.58 -15.58
C GLU A 119 5.31 22.66 -14.03
N ASP A 120 4.28 23.16 -13.39
CA ASP A 120 4.13 23.09 -11.92
C ASP A 120 3.76 21.67 -11.46
N ASP A 121 3.04 20.95 -12.27
CA ASP A 121 2.78 19.52 -12.15
C ASP A 121 4.06 18.70 -12.41
N CYS A 122 4.99 19.17 -13.23
CA CYS A 122 6.26 18.51 -13.49
C CYS A 122 7.17 18.46 -12.27
N ILE A 123 7.31 19.56 -11.54
CA ILE A 123 8.12 19.63 -10.31
C ILE A 123 7.51 18.74 -9.24
N ARG A 124 6.20 18.80 -9.03
CA ARG A 124 5.48 17.93 -8.08
C ARG A 124 5.56 16.46 -8.47
N LYS A 125 5.48 16.14 -9.76
CA LYS A 125 5.65 14.78 -10.29
C LYS A 125 7.07 14.29 -10.10
N GLN A 126 8.08 15.14 -10.36
CA GLN A 126 9.48 14.79 -10.15
C GLN A 126 9.74 14.51 -8.67
N ILE A 127 9.30 15.38 -7.76
CA ILE A 127 9.41 15.16 -6.31
C ILE A 127 8.74 13.84 -5.90
N LYS A 128 7.52 13.56 -6.37
CA LYS A 128 6.83 12.30 -6.09
C LYS A 128 7.60 11.08 -6.61
N LYS A 129 8.19 11.20 -7.80
CA LYS A 129 9.02 10.15 -8.41
C LYS A 129 10.29 9.90 -7.59
N ASP A 130 10.96 10.97 -7.17
CA ASP A 130 12.17 10.88 -6.36
C ASP A 130 11.89 10.26 -5.00
N ILE A 131 10.80 10.68 -4.33
CA ILE A 131 10.36 10.08 -3.07
C ILE A 131 10.06 8.59 -3.25
N ARG A 132 9.34 8.18 -4.30
CA ARG A 132 9.05 6.77 -4.58
C ARG A 132 10.32 5.96 -4.82
N THR A 133 11.27 6.52 -5.57
CA THR A 133 12.57 5.88 -5.82
C THR A 133 13.36 5.70 -4.52
N MET A 134 13.36 6.71 -3.64
CA MET A 134 14.04 6.64 -2.34
C MET A 134 13.38 5.61 -1.42
N ILE A 135 12.04 5.59 -1.36
CA ILE A 135 11.29 4.58 -0.59
C ILE A 135 11.58 3.18 -1.14
N GLY A 136 11.62 3.03 -2.47
CA GLY A 136 11.98 1.76 -3.13
C GLY A 136 13.40 1.27 -2.84
N SER A 137 14.31 2.18 -2.46
CA SER A 137 15.70 1.85 -2.10
C SER A 137 15.89 1.52 -0.62
N LEU A 138 14.84 1.65 0.21
CA LEU A 138 14.90 1.23 1.61
C LEU A 138 14.94 -0.29 1.74
N PRO A 139 15.57 -0.84 2.80
CA PRO A 139 15.36 -2.23 3.19
C PRO A 139 13.88 -2.57 3.33
N ASP A 140 13.49 -3.80 3.00
CA ASP A 140 12.10 -4.21 2.86
C ASP A 140 11.26 -3.94 4.10
N ASP A 141 11.76 -4.31 5.27
CA ASP A 141 11.07 -4.11 6.54
C ASP A 141 10.95 -2.63 6.94
N GLN A 142 11.87 -1.76 6.52
CA GLN A 142 11.76 -0.32 6.72
C GLN A 142 10.75 0.29 5.75
N ARG A 143 10.81 -0.12 4.47
CA ARG A 143 9.87 0.29 3.43
C ARG A 143 8.46 -0.08 3.81
N GLU A 144 8.23 -1.31 4.28
CA GLU A 144 6.92 -1.80 4.72
C GLU A 144 6.30 -0.92 5.80
N VAL A 145 7.04 -0.60 6.85
CA VAL A 145 6.54 0.25 7.94
C VAL A 145 6.20 1.66 7.44
N VAL A 146 7.03 2.26 6.58
CA VAL A 146 6.77 3.57 5.97
C VAL A 146 5.48 3.53 5.15
N MET A 147 5.29 2.48 4.36
CA MET A 147 4.13 2.34 3.49
C MET A 147 2.84 2.14 4.27
N LEU A 148 2.83 1.24 5.24
CA LEU A 148 1.66 1.00 6.10
C LEU A 148 1.31 2.25 6.92
N ARG A 149 2.31 2.99 7.40
CA ARG A 149 2.09 4.23 8.15
C ARG A 149 1.55 5.37 7.29
N HIS A 150 2.15 5.58 6.09
CA HIS A 150 1.85 6.75 5.26
C HIS A 150 0.66 6.54 4.32
N TYR A 151 0.57 5.37 3.67
CA TYR A 151 -0.50 5.11 2.70
C TYR A 151 -1.76 4.53 3.33
N ALA A 152 -1.61 3.68 4.35
CA ALA A 152 -2.73 3.04 5.04
C ALA A 152 -3.17 3.78 6.31
N ASP A 153 -2.43 4.81 6.71
CA ASP A 153 -2.68 5.61 7.94
C ASP A 153 -2.78 4.75 9.22
N MET A 154 -2.03 3.64 9.25
CA MET A 154 -2.05 2.69 10.35
C MET A 154 -1.28 3.19 11.56
N SER A 155 -1.77 2.87 12.76
CA SER A 155 -1.02 3.03 13.99
C SER A 155 0.13 2.01 14.08
N PHE A 156 1.17 2.31 14.87
CA PHE A 156 2.28 1.37 15.05
C PHE A 156 1.85 0.04 15.69
N LYS A 157 0.76 0.02 16.45
CA LYS A 157 0.17 -1.20 16.97
C LYS A 157 -0.38 -2.06 15.83
N GLU A 158 -1.16 -1.48 14.92
CA GLU A 158 -1.72 -2.18 13.75
C GLU A 158 -0.62 -2.68 12.81
N ILE A 159 0.45 -1.87 12.62
CA ILE A 159 1.62 -2.27 11.84
C ILE A 159 2.33 -3.47 12.49
N ALA A 160 2.55 -3.42 13.79
CA ALA A 160 3.17 -4.50 14.55
C ALA A 160 2.35 -5.81 14.44
N ASP A 161 1.02 -5.72 14.55
CA ASP A 161 0.10 -6.86 14.43
C ASP A 161 0.14 -7.48 13.02
N ILE A 162 0.25 -6.66 11.96
CA ILE A 162 0.29 -7.13 10.56
C ILE A 162 1.63 -7.76 10.23
N THR A 163 2.73 -7.08 10.62
CA THR A 163 4.08 -7.51 10.28
C THR A 163 4.64 -8.58 11.22
N GLY A 164 3.90 -8.95 12.26
CA GLY A 164 4.28 -9.97 13.22
C GLY A 164 5.47 -9.58 14.11
N VAL A 165 5.66 -8.28 14.39
CA VAL A 165 6.76 -7.78 15.21
C VAL A 165 6.26 -7.02 16.44
N SER A 166 7.17 -6.67 17.37
CA SER A 166 6.80 -5.81 18.50
C SER A 166 6.58 -4.35 18.05
N ILE A 167 5.77 -3.60 18.80
CA ILE A 167 5.56 -2.16 18.57
C ILE A 167 6.89 -1.40 18.58
N ASN A 168 7.80 -1.76 19.49
CA ASN A 168 9.13 -1.14 19.59
C ASN A 168 9.96 -1.44 18.34
N THR A 169 9.86 -2.63 17.78
CA THR A 169 10.52 -3.00 16.52
C THR A 169 9.96 -2.18 15.36
N ALA A 170 8.63 -2.02 15.25
CA ALA A 170 8.00 -1.19 14.23
C ALA A 170 8.43 0.29 14.34
N LEU A 171 8.49 0.84 15.56
CA LEU A 171 9.01 2.19 15.82
C LEU A 171 10.49 2.31 15.43
N GLY A 172 11.31 1.32 15.76
CA GLY A 172 12.72 1.26 15.39
C GLY A 172 12.91 1.25 13.87
N ARG A 173 12.17 0.40 13.16
CA ARG A 173 12.18 0.33 11.68
C ARG A 173 11.80 1.67 11.06
N MET A 174 10.77 2.35 11.57
CA MET A 174 10.39 3.69 11.10
C MET A 174 11.48 4.72 11.35
N ARG A 175 12.10 4.71 12.54
CA ARG A 175 13.22 5.62 12.85
C ARG A 175 14.40 5.44 11.89
N TYR A 176 14.81 4.20 11.65
CA TYR A 176 15.89 3.90 10.70
C TYR A 176 15.52 4.23 9.26
N ALA A 177 14.28 4.00 8.86
CA ALA A 177 13.79 4.42 7.55
C ALA A 177 13.93 5.92 7.34
N LEU A 178 13.54 6.75 8.32
CA LEU A 178 13.67 8.20 8.24
C LEU A 178 15.13 8.65 8.19
N ILE A 179 16.03 7.98 8.93
CA ILE A 179 17.48 8.26 8.88
C ILE A 179 18.02 7.97 7.48
N ASN A 180 17.69 6.81 6.92
CA ASN A 180 18.13 6.40 5.59
C ASN A 180 17.57 7.32 4.50
N LEU A 181 16.30 7.72 4.59
CA LEU A 181 15.71 8.67 3.65
C LEU A 181 16.40 10.03 3.69
N ARG A 182 16.71 10.57 4.89
CA ARG A 182 17.46 11.83 5.03
C ARG A 182 18.85 11.74 4.39
N LYS A 183 19.56 10.65 4.66
CA LYS A 183 20.87 10.41 4.05
C LYS A 183 20.81 10.39 2.53
N MET A 184 19.83 9.67 1.95
CA MET A 184 19.63 9.62 0.49
C MET A 184 19.25 11.00 -0.09
N MET A 185 18.49 11.84 0.64
CA MET A 185 18.16 13.19 0.22
C MET A 185 19.41 14.08 0.16
N GLU A 186 20.25 14.00 1.18
CA GLU A 186 21.52 14.76 1.25
C GLU A 186 22.46 14.33 0.12
N GLU A 187 22.64 13.02 -0.10
CA GLU A 187 23.50 12.47 -1.15
C GLU A 187 23.03 12.90 -2.57
N LYS A 188 21.71 12.91 -2.80
CA LYS A 188 21.12 13.28 -4.09
C LYS A 188 20.85 14.78 -4.24
N LYS A 189 21.17 15.60 -3.23
CA LYS A 189 20.88 17.05 -3.19
C LYS A 189 19.42 17.39 -3.52
N ILE A 190 18.49 16.55 -3.07
CA ILE A 190 17.05 16.75 -3.32
C ILE A 190 16.51 17.72 -2.29
N CYS A 191 16.13 18.93 -2.70
CA CYS A 191 15.37 19.87 -1.89
C CYS A 191 13.87 19.62 -2.06
N LEU A 192 13.19 19.23 -0.99
CA LEU A 192 11.72 19.03 -0.98
C LEU A 192 10.94 20.31 -0.63
N THR A 193 11.61 21.44 -0.44
CA THR A 193 10.97 22.73 -0.16
C THR A 193 10.37 23.30 -1.44
N LEU A 194 9.04 23.33 -1.48
CA LEU A 194 8.28 24.24 -2.36
C LEU A 194 8.43 25.65 -1.76
N SER A 195 9.12 26.52 -2.48
CA SER A 195 9.12 27.97 -2.20
C SER A 195 7.74 28.53 -2.48
#